data_5437ca36bf7e0793c3d2c80029bc7123
#
_entry.id   5437ca36bf7e0793c3d2c80029bc7123
#
_cell.length_a   1.000
_cell.length_b   1.000
_cell.length_c   1.000
_cell.angle_alpha   90.00
_cell.angle_beta   90.00
_cell.angle_gamma   90.00
#
_symmetry.space_group_name_H-M   'P 1'
#
loop_
_entity.id
_entity.type
_entity.pdbx_description
1 polymer ?
#
loop_
_entity_poly.entity_id
_entity_poly.type
_entity_poly.pdbx_seq_one_letter_code
_entity_poly.pdbx_strand_id
1 'polypeptide(L)'
;GLRLGLAFAHQEVAALFARVKYPYNVNGPTQRAVMERLRAGVDAQIAEIRSERERLAKVLPTIGIVERVFPSDANFFLIKTPDAARVYEALVRQGIIVRNRNSMTGCQGCLRISIGTPEENNRLINTLKSITHEI
;
A
#
# COMPACT_ATOMS: atom_id res chain seq x y z
N GLY A 1 4.15 -5.75 -9.06
CA GLY A 1 3.81 -6.88 -8.65
C GLY A 1 3.68 -8.14 -9.48
N LEU A 2 4.50 -9.15 -9.19
CA LEU A 2 4.50 -10.45 -9.89
C LEU A 2 3.24 -11.30 -9.61
N ARG A 3 2.33 -10.81 -8.77
CA ARG A 3 1.05 -11.46 -8.45
C ARG A 3 1.19 -12.90 -7.92
N LEU A 4 2.29 -13.20 -7.24
CA LEU A 4 2.54 -14.47 -6.57
C LEU A 4 2.46 -14.31 -5.06
N GLY A 5 1.73 -15.20 -4.40
CA GLY A 5 1.72 -15.39 -2.95
C GLY A 5 2.27 -16.78 -2.60
N LEU A 6 2.91 -16.89 -1.45
CA LEU A 6 3.42 -18.14 -0.89
C LEU A 6 2.80 -18.38 0.48
N ALA A 7 2.48 -19.62 0.77
CA ALA A 7 2.05 -20.05 2.10
C ALA A 7 2.87 -21.29 2.52
N PHE A 8 3.31 -21.30 3.77
CA PHE A 8 3.97 -22.44 4.38
C PHE A 8 3.06 -23.00 5.46
N ALA A 9 2.77 -24.30 5.40
CA ALA A 9 1.85 -24.95 6.32
C ALA A 9 2.25 -26.42 6.54
N HIS A 10 1.66 -27.05 7.57
CA HIS A 10 1.78 -28.49 7.74
C HIS A 10 1.29 -29.24 6.50
N GLN A 11 1.88 -30.41 6.20
CA GLN A 11 1.65 -31.17 4.98
C GLN A 11 0.16 -31.43 4.70
N GLU A 12 -0.62 -31.77 5.72
CA GLU A 12 -2.06 -32.01 5.57
C GLU A 12 -2.83 -30.77 5.13
N VAL A 13 -2.49 -29.60 5.70
CA VAL A 13 -3.09 -28.33 5.31
C VAL A 13 -2.68 -27.94 3.90
N ALA A 14 -1.40 -28.11 3.54
CA ALA A 14 -0.91 -27.87 2.20
C ALA A 14 -1.60 -28.75 1.15
N ALA A 15 -1.89 -30.02 1.49
CA ALA A 15 -2.63 -30.94 0.65
C ALA A 15 -4.08 -30.48 0.40
N LEU A 16 -4.76 -29.90 1.41
CA LEU A 16 -6.09 -29.32 1.23
C LEU A 16 -6.08 -28.13 0.27
N PHE A 17 -5.11 -27.21 0.42
CA PHE A 17 -4.96 -26.10 -0.51
C PHE A 17 -4.68 -26.58 -1.95
N ALA A 18 -3.85 -27.64 -2.10
CA ALA A 18 -3.55 -28.19 -3.42
C ALA A 18 -4.79 -28.76 -4.14
N ARG A 19 -5.78 -29.27 -3.39
CA ARG A 19 -7.04 -29.81 -3.96
C ARG A 19 -7.96 -28.71 -4.51
N VAL A 20 -7.94 -27.51 -3.89
CA VAL A 20 -8.83 -26.38 -4.29
C VAL A 20 -8.14 -25.37 -5.19
N LYS A 21 -6.81 -25.45 -5.29
CA LYS A 21 -6.03 -24.55 -6.13
C LYS A 21 -6.26 -24.86 -7.61
N TYR A 22 -6.45 -23.81 -8.41
CA TYR A 22 -6.49 -23.97 -9.87
C TYR A 22 -5.18 -24.57 -10.40
N PRO A 23 -5.23 -25.57 -11.28
CA PRO A 23 -4.04 -26.02 -12.00
C PRO A 23 -3.49 -24.86 -12.85
N TYR A 24 -2.18 -24.80 -13.01
CA TYR A 24 -1.49 -23.77 -13.82
C TYR A 24 -1.73 -22.32 -13.39
N ASN A 25 -2.08 -22.09 -12.14
CA ASN A 25 -2.35 -20.75 -11.60
C ASN A 25 -1.14 -19.80 -11.58
N VAL A 26 0.08 -20.33 -11.73
CA VAL A 26 1.31 -19.56 -11.86
C VAL A 26 2.01 -19.94 -13.15
N ASN A 27 2.10 -19.01 -14.10
CA ASN A 27 2.75 -19.24 -15.39
C ASN A 27 4.29 -19.28 -15.26
N GLY A 28 4.95 -19.90 -16.26
CA GLY A 28 6.41 -20.06 -16.27
C GLY A 28 7.20 -18.74 -16.20
N PRO A 29 6.84 -17.68 -16.96
CA PRO A 29 7.48 -16.38 -16.82
C PRO A 29 7.44 -15.82 -15.40
N THR A 30 6.30 -15.89 -14.71
CA THR A 30 6.18 -15.46 -13.32
C THR A 30 7.08 -16.26 -12.40
N GLN A 31 7.15 -17.60 -12.57
CA GLN A 31 8.04 -18.44 -11.77
C GLN A 31 9.50 -18.04 -11.95
N ARG A 32 9.97 -17.83 -13.17
CA ARG A 32 11.35 -17.38 -13.45
C ARG A 32 11.64 -16.03 -12.81
N ALA A 33 10.77 -15.03 -13.03
CA ALA A 33 10.95 -13.70 -12.47
C ALA A 33 10.98 -13.70 -10.93
N VAL A 34 10.17 -14.54 -10.28
CA VAL A 34 10.18 -14.69 -8.82
C VAL A 34 11.49 -15.31 -8.34
N MET A 35 11.97 -16.36 -9.02
CA MET A 35 13.23 -17.02 -8.65
C MET A 35 14.43 -16.07 -8.80
N GLU A 36 14.49 -15.28 -9.86
CA GLU A 36 15.51 -14.25 -10.06
C GLU A 36 15.45 -13.21 -8.94
N ARG A 37 14.24 -12.74 -8.60
CA ARG A 37 14.03 -11.74 -7.56
C ARG A 37 14.43 -12.26 -6.18
N LEU A 38 14.11 -13.50 -5.84
CA LEU A 38 14.50 -14.12 -4.57
C LEU A 38 16.02 -14.28 -4.47
N ARG A 39 16.70 -14.63 -5.57
CA ARG A 39 18.17 -14.72 -5.60
C ARG A 39 18.85 -13.36 -5.44
N ALA A 40 18.30 -12.31 -6.06
CA ALA A 40 18.82 -10.95 -5.93
C ALA A 40 18.64 -10.34 -4.53
N GLY A 41 17.75 -10.92 -3.70
CA GLY A 41 17.38 -10.39 -2.39
C GLY A 41 16.42 -9.20 -2.48
N VAL A 42 15.78 -8.91 -1.37
CA VAL A 42 14.82 -7.80 -1.23
C VAL A 42 15.02 -6.99 0.05
N ASP A 43 16.06 -7.29 0.81
CA ASP A 43 16.27 -6.75 2.16
C ASP A 43 16.43 -5.23 2.17
N ALA A 44 17.17 -4.68 1.21
CA ALA A 44 17.34 -3.23 1.07
C ALA A 44 16.01 -2.51 0.83
N GLN A 45 15.15 -3.08 -0.02
CA GLN A 45 13.82 -2.51 -0.30
C GLN A 45 12.89 -2.63 0.91
N ILE A 46 12.97 -3.75 1.64
CA ILE A 46 12.20 -3.91 2.87
C ILE A 46 12.65 -2.90 3.92
N ALA A 47 13.96 -2.68 4.07
CA ALA A 47 14.51 -1.69 4.98
C ALA A 47 14.03 -0.26 4.62
N GLU A 48 14.05 0.10 3.34
CA GLU A 48 13.57 1.40 2.86
C GLU A 48 12.07 1.58 3.16
N ILE A 49 11.24 0.59 2.82
CA ILE A 49 9.79 0.64 3.11
C ILE A 49 9.53 0.78 4.62
N ARG A 50 10.28 0.10 5.46
CA ARG A 50 10.14 0.20 6.92
C ARG A 50 10.51 1.59 7.42
N SER A 51 11.63 2.13 6.97
CA SER A 51 12.09 3.48 7.33
C SER A 51 11.07 4.54 6.90
N GLU A 52 10.59 4.48 5.66
CA GLU A 52 9.58 5.40 5.14
C GLU A 52 8.24 5.24 5.86
N ARG A 53 7.85 4.01 6.23
CA ARG A 53 6.65 3.79 7.05
C ARG A 53 6.75 4.50 8.39
N GLU A 54 7.87 4.36 9.09
CA GLU A 54 8.09 5.03 10.38
C GLU A 54 8.07 6.56 10.24
N ARG A 55 8.65 7.08 9.16
CA ARG A 55 8.63 8.51 8.85
C ARG A 55 7.22 9.00 8.56
N LEU A 56 6.48 8.32 7.69
CA LEU A 56 5.10 8.68 7.32
C LEU A 56 4.15 8.58 8.52
N ALA A 57 4.32 7.57 9.39
CA ALA A 57 3.53 7.44 10.61
C ALA A 57 3.64 8.67 11.53
N LYS A 58 4.79 9.36 11.52
CA LYS A 58 5.02 10.59 12.29
C LYS A 58 4.54 11.84 11.57
N VAL A 59 4.68 11.89 10.24
CA VAL A 59 4.39 13.10 9.46
C VAL A 59 2.91 13.20 9.09
N LEU A 60 2.27 12.11 8.66
CA LEU A 60 0.88 12.16 8.20
C LEU A 60 -0.09 12.74 9.25
N PRO A 61 0.01 12.42 10.56
CA PRO A 61 -0.88 13.00 11.56
C PRO A 61 -0.73 14.51 11.76
N THR A 62 0.37 15.11 11.28
CA THR A 62 0.60 16.56 11.38
C THR A 62 -0.01 17.38 10.25
N ILE A 63 -0.58 16.72 9.25
CA ILE A 63 -1.17 17.37 8.09
C ILE A 63 -2.65 17.65 8.38
N GLY A 64 -3.07 18.90 8.34
CA GLY A 64 -4.39 19.35 8.80
C GLY A 64 -5.59 18.64 8.17
N ILE A 65 -5.48 18.17 6.92
CA ILE A 65 -6.55 17.44 6.22
C ILE A 65 -6.61 15.95 6.65
N VAL A 66 -5.63 15.45 7.40
CA VAL A 66 -5.59 14.06 7.87
C VAL A 66 -6.18 13.99 9.28
N GLU A 67 -7.41 13.55 9.41
CA GLU A 67 -8.10 13.40 10.71
C GLU A 67 -7.54 12.23 11.52
N ARG A 68 -7.16 11.16 10.85
CA ARG A 68 -6.64 9.95 11.50
C ARG A 68 -5.75 9.14 10.57
N VAL A 69 -4.68 8.60 11.12
CA VAL A 69 -3.84 7.57 10.49
C VAL A 69 -4.06 6.27 11.26
N PHE A 70 -4.48 5.21 10.57
CA PHE A 70 -4.67 3.90 11.20
C PHE A 70 -3.33 3.17 11.30
N PRO A 71 -3.07 2.45 12.41
CA PRO A 71 -1.87 1.63 12.56
C PRO A 71 -1.73 0.62 11.41
N SER A 72 -0.50 0.41 10.95
CA SER A 72 -0.23 -0.51 9.83
C SER A 72 1.15 -1.14 9.93
N ASP A 73 1.21 -2.46 9.77
CA ASP A 73 2.44 -3.22 9.56
C ASP A 73 2.67 -3.57 8.08
N ALA A 74 1.77 -3.11 7.21
CA ALA A 74 1.83 -3.30 5.76
C ALA A 74 2.69 -2.22 5.07
N ASN A 75 2.77 -2.31 3.75
CA ASN A 75 3.39 -1.30 2.89
C ASN A 75 2.41 -0.20 2.45
N PHE A 76 1.39 0.07 3.27
CA PHE A 76 0.43 1.15 3.04
C PHE A 76 -0.15 1.65 4.36
N PHE A 77 -0.68 2.87 4.36
CA PHE A 77 -1.54 3.39 5.42
C PHE A 77 -2.98 3.55 4.93
N LEU A 78 -3.93 3.39 5.86
CA LEU A 78 -5.27 3.90 5.73
C LEU A 78 -5.32 5.23 6.49
N ILE A 79 -5.70 6.30 5.83
CA ILE A 79 -5.91 7.61 6.45
C ILE A 79 -7.38 8.00 6.33
N LYS A 80 -7.89 8.71 7.31
CA LYS A 80 -9.22 9.33 7.28
C LYS A 80 -9.10 10.82 7.01
N THR A 81 -9.96 11.34 6.16
CA THR A 81 -10.05 12.75 5.78
C THR A 81 -11.51 13.22 5.87
N PRO A 82 -11.79 14.52 5.98
CA PRO A 82 -13.15 15.05 6.02
C PRO A 82 -13.96 14.69 4.76
N ASP A 83 -13.33 14.78 3.60
CA ASP A 83 -13.91 14.46 2.29
C ASP A 83 -12.92 13.67 1.43
N ALA A 84 -13.00 12.34 1.52
CA ALA A 84 -12.11 11.45 0.76
C ALA A 84 -12.27 11.62 -0.77
N ALA A 85 -13.45 12.01 -1.27
CA ALA A 85 -13.67 12.17 -2.69
C ALA A 85 -12.93 13.40 -3.22
N ARG A 86 -13.09 14.54 -2.57
CA ARG A 86 -12.39 15.80 -2.94
C ARG A 86 -10.87 15.65 -2.80
N VAL A 87 -10.39 15.07 -1.70
CA VAL A 87 -8.95 14.82 -1.50
C VAL A 87 -8.40 13.89 -2.58
N TYR A 88 -9.12 12.80 -2.91
CA TYR A 88 -8.75 11.90 -3.99
C TYR A 88 -8.62 12.62 -5.33
N GLU A 89 -9.63 13.41 -5.72
CA GLU A 89 -9.61 14.16 -6.98
C GLU A 89 -8.47 15.19 -7.03
N ALA A 90 -8.20 15.87 -5.92
CA ALA A 90 -7.09 16.82 -5.83
C ALA A 90 -5.73 16.12 -6.00
N LEU A 91 -5.53 14.96 -5.38
CA LEU A 91 -4.33 14.15 -5.56
C LEU A 91 -4.18 13.67 -7.01
N VAL A 92 -5.26 13.19 -7.64
CA VAL A 92 -5.26 12.74 -9.03
C VAL A 92 -4.89 13.88 -9.98
N ARG A 93 -5.40 15.09 -9.78
CA ARG A 93 -5.02 16.29 -10.58
C ARG A 93 -3.52 16.59 -10.51
N GLN A 94 -2.88 16.22 -9.39
CA GLN A 94 -1.43 16.35 -9.20
C GLN A 94 -0.64 15.08 -9.64
N GLY A 95 -1.32 14.12 -10.29
CA GLY A 95 -0.72 12.88 -10.77
C GLY A 95 -0.36 11.89 -9.65
N ILE A 96 -0.99 12.02 -8.48
CA ILE A 96 -0.80 11.10 -7.34
C ILE A 96 -2.01 10.18 -7.24
N ILE A 97 -1.79 8.89 -7.48
CA ILE A 97 -2.86 7.88 -7.47
C ILE A 97 -2.84 7.12 -6.16
N VAL A 98 -3.89 7.29 -5.38
CA VAL A 98 -4.17 6.54 -4.14
C VAL A 98 -5.42 5.66 -4.33
N ARG A 99 -5.80 4.89 -3.33
CA ARG A 99 -7.05 4.13 -3.39
C ARG A 99 -8.13 4.77 -2.53
N ASN A 100 -9.18 5.26 -3.16
CA ASN A 100 -10.38 5.68 -2.46
C ASN A 100 -11.09 4.44 -1.86
N ARG A 101 -11.32 4.47 -0.54
CA ARG A 101 -11.98 3.40 0.22
C ARG A 101 -13.32 3.84 0.81
N ASN A 102 -13.76 5.04 0.47
CA ASN A 102 -14.96 5.65 1.03
C ASN A 102 -16.23 4.80 0.89
N SER A 103 -16.34 3.99 -0.16
CA SER A 103 -17.48 3.10 -0.39
C SER A 103 -17.44 1.77 0.39
N MET A 104 -16.33 1.48 1.07
CA MET A 104 -16.21 0.23 1.85
C MET A 104 -16.81 0.42 3.24
N THR A 105 -17.49 -0.62 3.73
CA THR A 105 -18.04 -0.65 5.09
C THR A 105 -16.95 -0.38 6.12
N GLY A 106 -17.19 0.59 7.00
CA GLY A 106 -16.24 1.01 8.05
C GLY A 106 -15.08 1.88 7.56
N CYS A 107 -15.02 2.24 6.26
CA CYS A 107 -13.95 3.06 5.68
C CYS A 107 -14.46 4.41 5.15
N GLN A 108 -15.57 4.92 5.66
CA GLN A 108 -16.10 6.23 5.26
C GLN A 108 -15.06 7.32 5.54
N GLY A 109 -14.81 8.17 4.55
CA GLY A 109 -13.79 9.21 4.60
C GLY A 109 -12.34 8.68 4.44
N CYS A 110 -12.15 7.40 4.09
CA CYS A 110 -10.81 6.80 4.05
C CYS A 110 -10.19 6.73 2.67
N LEU A 111 -8.89 7.01 2.64
CA LEU A 111 -7.98 6.78 1.51
C LEU A 111 -6.87 5.80 1.92
N ARG A 112 -6.51 4.86 1.05
CA ARG A 112 -5.36 3.98 1.23
C ARG A 112 -4.18 4.50 0.43
N ILE A 113 -3.11 4.81 1.12
CA ILE A 113 -1.86 5.35 0.57
C ILE A 113 -0.80 4.25 0.63
N SER A 114 -0.21 3.89 -0.49
CA SER A 114 0.95 2.99 -0.51
C SER A 114 2.20 3.75 -0.08
N ILE A 115 3.09 3.08 0.62
CA ILE A 115 4.41 3.61 0.95
C ILE A 115 5.27 3.47 -0.31
N GLY A 116 5.66 4.60 -0.88
CA GLY A 116 6.51 4.70 -2.06
C GLY A 116 7.97 4.96 -1.70
N THR A 117 8.74 5.41 -2.70
CA THR A 117 10.11 5.91 -2.47
C THR A 117 10.08 7.21 -1.64
N PRO A 118 11.22 7.64 -1.06
CA PRO A 118 11.30 8.91 -0.36
C PRO A 118 10.80 10.11 -1.19
N GLU A 119 11.09 10.13 -2.50
CA GLU A 119 10.67 11.19 -3.42
C GLU A 119 9.15 11.16 -3.62
N GLU A 120 8.56 10.00 -3.85
CA GLU A 120 7.12 9.82 -4.01
C GLU A 120 6.36 10.22 -2.74
N ASN A 121 6.87 9.81 -1.58
CA ASN A 121 6.30 10.14 -0.29
C ASN A 121 6.41 11.64 0.02
N ASN A 122 7.52 12.30 -0.32
CA ASN A 122 7.68 13.74 -0.17
C ASN A 122 6.69 14.50 -1.07
N ARG A 123 6.51 14.05 -2.31
CA ARG A 123 5.52 14.63 -3.23
C ARG A 123 4.11 14.51 -2.66
N LEU A 124 3.74 13.32 -2.14
CA LEU A 124 2.46 13.10 -1.48
C LEU A 124 2.25 14.04 -0.29
N ILE A 125 3.23 14.12 0.64
CA ILE A 125 3.18 14.99 1.82
C ILE A 125 2.97 16.45 1.41
N ASN A 126 3.76 16.95 0.47
CA ASN A 126 3.68 18.34 0.01
C ASN A 126 2.33 18.63 -0.62
N THR A 127 1.80 17.72 -1.44
CA THR A 127 0.48 17.86 -2.04
C THR A 127 -0.63 17.84 -1.00
N LEU A 128 -0.59 16.92 -0.01
CA LEU A 128 -1.58 16.90 1.07
C LEU A 128 -1.56 18.20 1.89
N LYS A 129 -0.38 18.78 2.14
CA LYS A 129 -0.26 20.06 2.83
C LYS A 129 -0.84 21.22 2.01
N SER A 130 -0.59 21.26 0.69
CA SER A 130 -1.11 22.34 -0.16
C SER A 130 -2.63 22.31 -0.24
N ILE A 131 -3.23 21.14 -0.43
CA ILE A 131 -4.69 21.00 -0.55
C ILE A 131 -5.44 21.19 0.77
N THR A 132 -4.75 21.15 1.92
CA THR A 132 -5.35 21.41 3.24
C THR A 132 -6.03 22.79 3.30
N HIS A 133 -5.55 23.73 2.55
CA HIS A 133 -6.09 25.10 2.52
C HIS A 133 -7.19 25.30 1.44
N GLU A 134 -7.42 24.30 0.58
CA GLU A 134 -8.36 24.37 -0.54
C GLU A 134 -9.66 23.59 -0.25
N ILE A 135 -9.66 22.74 0.76
CA ILE A 135 -10.76 21.85 1.15
C ILE A 135 -11.24 22.16 2.54
#